data_6b2f4b62718d2dacc769a161d9145062
#
_entry.id   6b2f4b62718d2dacc769a161d9145062
#
_cell.length_a   1.000
_cell.length_b   1.000
_cell.length_c   1.000
_cell.angle_alpha   90.00
_cell.angle_beta   90.00
_cell.angle_gamma   90.00
#
_symmetry.space_group_name_H-M   'P 1'
#
loop_
_entity.id
_entity.type
_entity.pdbx_description
1 polymer ?
#
loop_
_entity_poly.entity_id
_entity_poly.type
_entity_poly.pdbx_seq_one_letter_code
_entity_poly.pdbx_strand_id
1 'polypeptide(L)'
;MSATQTRVLLHSRKLSQTSTSTSSLPPAYEPGDYIELDNLSTTSSHSSSSPPQYDDYHLSAQGSSSSSSRPTFHCTKALQIEARGHPLLAFPHSPRRTPIPIYNVDLSTGIATDIAYQSLRPVRGSGNSNLIRAGDSENDPICRTTYRFGPGKPPKLELCGLMAYEEEFEVVNKGFTTRAQVFRTHLGTFQWRYAGREERKAAGADNLMVLDRIVKVALEGGKQEEKRIPVARLVRNAEVRSKETKITTAGNGGRLMMNLREWEGTKGDAEQMEVLVVASCLVMLKKEVDRRRMHQAIAMTSPCYFA
;
A
#
# COMPACT_ATOMS: atom_id res chain seq x y z
N MET A 1 -63.32 -26.21 -7.23
CA MET A 1 -63.35 -25.56 -5.89
C MET A 1 -62.85 -26.58 -4.91
N SER A 2 -61.63 -26.51 -4.47
CA SER A 2 -61.16 -27.27 -3.31
C SER A 2 -59.86 -26.60 -2.82
N ALA A 3 -59.96 -25.98 -1.65
CA ALA A 3 -58.87 -25.30 -1.00
C ALA A 3 -58.06 -26.27 -0.17
N THR A 4 -56.77 -26.42 -0.45
CA THR A 4 -55.86 -27.25 0.34
C THR A 4 -55.10 -26.33 1.30
N GLN A 5 -55.40 -26.40 2.59
CA GLN A 5 -54.68 -25.75 3.68
C GLN A 5 -53.43 -26.57 4.01
N THR A 6 -52.26 -25.93 3.89
CA THR A 6 -51.00 -26.51 4.36
C THR A 6 -50.71 -25.98 5.77
N ARG A 7 -50.76 -26.93 6.74
CA ARG A 7 -50.42 -26.71 8.16
C ARG A 7 -48.89 -26.66 8.35
N VAL A 8 -48.36 -25.53 8.82
CA VAL A 8 -46.97 -25.39 9.24
C VAL A 8 -46.86 -25.81 10.71
N LEU A 9 -46.10 -26.87 10.97
CA LEU A 9 -45.73 -27.33 12.32
C LEU A 9 -44.53 -26.56 12.85
N LEU A 10 -44.75 -25.72 13.85
CA LEU A 10 -43.74 -25.08 14.65
C LEU A 10 -43.15 -26.04 15.67
N HIS A 11 -41.88 -26.44 15.51
CA HIS A 11 -41.11 -27.16 16.51
C HIS A 11 -40.38 -26.15 17.43
N SER A 12 -40.92 -26.00 18.65
CA SER A 12 -40.25 -25.29 19.74
C SER A 12 -39.08 -26.12 20.25
N ARG A 13 -37.84 -25.72 20.03
CA ARG A 13 -36.67 -26.25 20.71
C ARG A 13 -36.41 -25.42 21.98
N LYS A 14 -36.53 -26.07 23.12
CA LYS A 14 -36.09 -25.58 24.45
C LYS A 14 -34.59 -25.39 24.45
N LEU A 15 -34.15 -24.16 24.70
CA LEU A 15 -32.78 -23.81 25.05
C LEU A 15 -32.59 -24.07 26.56
N SER A 16 -31.76 -25.04 26.91
CA SER A 16 -31.22 -25.18 28.24
C SER A 16 -30.00 -24.25 28.39
N GLN A 17 -30.16 -23.25 29.22
CA GLN A 17 -29.07 -22.38 29.68
C GLN A 17 -28.26 -23.13 30.76
N THR A 18 -26.97 -23.33 30.48
CA THR A 18 -25.97 -23.61 31.51
C THR A 18 -24.96 -22.49 31.46
N SER A 19 -25.14 -21.54 32.34
CA SER A 19 -24.20 -20.48 32.65
C SER A 19 -23.13 -21.02 33.62
N THR A 20 -21.89 -21.17 33.14
CA THR A 20 -20.70 -21.25 33.99
C THR A 20 -19.84 -20.04 33.71
N SER A 21 -20.01 -19.03 34.57
CA SER A 21 -19.13 -17.88 34.63
C SER A 21 -17.87 -18.29 35.41
N THR A 22 -16.77 -18.53 34.71
CA THR A 22 -15.42 -18.50 35.26
C THR A 22 -14.82 -17.14 35.01
N SER A 23 -14.87 -16.28 36.02
CA SER A 23 -14.11 -15.05 36.08
C SER A 23 -12.63 -15.40 36.27
N SER A 24 -11.85 -15.39 35.18
CA SER A 24 -10.40 -15.39 35.27
C SER A 24 -9.94 -13.96 35.54
N LEU A 25 -9.49 -13.70 36.77
CA LEU A 25 -8.74 -12.50 37.10
C LEU A 25 -7.45 -12.45 36.29
N PRO A 26 -7.02 -11.28 35.82
CA PRO A 26 -5.71 -11.15 35.17
C PRO A 26 -4.61 -11.50 36.17
N PRO A 27 -3.49 -12.09 35.71
CA PRO A 27 -2.37 -12.43 36.61
C PRO A 27 -1.85 -11.17 37.29
N ALA A 28 -1.61 -11.28 38.59
CA ALA A 28 -1.01 -10.23 39.38
C ALA A 28 0.40 -9.95 38.87
N TYR A 29 0.67 -8.69 38.53
CA TYR A 29 2.02 -8.23 38.22
C TYR A 29 2.84 -8.23 39.49
N GLU A 30 3.92 -9.03 39.54
CA GLU A 30 4.93 -8.92 40.57
C GLU A 30 5.76 -7.64 40.33
N PRO A 31 5.98 -6.79 41.34
CA PRO A 31 6.81 -5.59 41.22
C PRO A 31 8.29 -5.98 41.39
N GLY A 32 8.93 -6.44 40.36
CA GLY A 32 10.30 -6.97 40.45
C GLY A 32 11.25 -6.60 39.29
N ASP A 33 10.77 -6.06 38.19
CA ASP A 33 11.64 -5.71 37.06
C ASP A 33 11.69 -4.22 36.76
N TYR A 34 12.13 -3.44 37.76
CA TYR A 34 12.62 -2.10 37.52
C TYR A 34 14.11 -2.22 37.12
N ILE A 35 14.42 -2.03 35.85
CA ILE A 35 15.80 -1.77 35.42
C ILE A 35 16.16 -0.40 35.94
N GLU A 36 17.02 -0.36 37.01
CA GLU A 36 17.63 0.86 37.54
C GLU A 36 18.47 1.53 36.44
N LEU A 37 17.97 2.66 35.94
CA LEU A 37 18.66 3.57 35.01
C LEU A 37 19.53 4.60 35.76
N ASP A 38 19.99 4.29 36.98
CA ASP A 38 20.77 5.20 37.82
C ASP A 38 22.27 4.98 37.74
N ASN A 39 22.85 4.97 36.54
CA ASN A 39 24.31 5.08 36.38
C ASN A 39 24.72 5.83 35.10
N LEU A 40 24.17 7.01 34.90
CA LEU A 40 24.80 8.00 34.01
C LEU A 40 25.39 9.12 34.89
N SER A 41 26.56 8.84 35.47
CA SER A 41 27.39 9.84 36.09
C SER A 41 27.81 10.89 35.07
N THR A 42 27.23 12.07 35.20
CA THR A 42 27.69 13.29 34.53
C THR A 42 29.00 13.73 35.14
N THR A 43 30.13 13.31 34.56
CA THR A 43 31.41 13.98 34.74
C THR A 43 31.54 15.05 33.67
N SER A 44 31.18 16.29 34.02
CA SER A 44 31.49 17.47 33.25
C SER A 44 32.99 17.78 33.41
N SER A 45 33.78 17.44 32.40
CA SER A 45 35.12 18.00 32.20
C SER A 45 35.08 18.88 30.97
N HIS A 46 35.15 20.19 31.18
CA HIS A 46 35.43 21.19 30.16
C HIS A 46 36.79 20.90 29.53
N SER A 47 36.82 20.46 28.29
CA SER A 47 37.96 20.60 27.40
C SER A 47 37.46 21.08 26.04
N SER A 48 37.84 22.31 25.70
CA SER A 48 37.72 22.90 24.38
C SER A 48 38.46 22.00 23.37
N SER A 49 37.75 21.23 22.59
CA SER A 49 38.31 20.56 21.44
C SER A 49 37.51 20.96 20.20
N SER A 50 38.22 21.45 19.21
CA SER A 50 37.78 21.76 17.86
C SER A 50 36.96 20.64 17.26
N PRO A 51 35.97 20.93 16.37
CA PRO A 51 35.22 19.90 15.70
C PRO A 51 36.15 18.94 14.94
N PRO A 52 35.88 17.65 14.90
CA PRO A 52 36.72 16.70 14.19
C PRO A 52 36.77 17.07 12.72
N GLN A 53 37.99 17.30 12.26
CA GLN A 53 38.33 17.49 10.86
C GLN A 53 38.10 16.14 10.17
N TYR A 54 37.15 16.06 9.24
CA TYR A 54 36.98 14.91 8.39
C TYR A 54 38.17 14.88 7.42
N ASP A 55 39.12 13.99 7.69
CA ASP A 55 40.14 13.63 6.73
C ASP A 55 39.50 12.96 5.54
N ASP A 56 39.58 13.61 4.38
CA ASP A 56 39.26 13.04 3.06
C ASP A 56 40.23 11.88 2.81
N TYR A 57 39.87 10.69 3.25
CA TYR A 57 40.50 9.46 2.78
C TYR A 57 40.20 9.25 1.31
N HIS A 58 41.03 9.81 0.44
CA HIS A 58 41.18 9.36 -0.93
C HIS A 58 41.61 7.89 -0.94
N LEU A 59 40.67 6.98 -0.72
CA LEU A 59 40.84 5.58 -1.09
C LEU A 59 40.71 5.51 -2.60
N SER A 60 41.87 5.56 -3.27
CA SER A 60 42.04 5.12 -4.65
C SER A 60 41.79 3.62 -4.74
N ALA A 61 40.54 3.19 -4.54
CA ALA A 61 40.11 1.87 -4.91
C ALA A 61 39.91 1.85 -6.42
N GLN A 62 40.93 1.48 -7.18
CA GLN A 62 40.79 0.89 -8.50
C GLN A 62 40.00 -0.43 -8.37
N GLY A 63 38.75 -0.32 -7.98
CA GLY A 63 37.76 -1.37 -8.13
C GLY A 63 37.11 -1.19 -9.48
N SER A 64 37.33 -2.13 -10.39
CA SER A 64 36.57 -2.28 -11.62
C SER A 64 35.07 -2.20 -11.27
N SER A 65 34.50 -1.01 -11.40
CA SER A 65 33.06 -0.78 -11.31
C SER A 65 32.44 -1.48 -12.52
N SER A 66 32.07 -2.75 -12.35
CA SER A 66 31.02 -3.34 -13.16
C SER A 66 29.81 -2.44 -12.94
N SER A 67 29.59 -1.50 -13.84
CA SER A 67 28.36 -0.72 -13.92
C SER A 67 27.23 -1.71 -14.15
N SER A 68 26.64 -2.20 -13.08
CA SER A 68 25.40 -2.95 -13.16
C SER A 68 24.38 -1.98 -13.71
N SER A 69 24.21 -2.01 -15.03
CA SER A 69 23.22 -1.21 -15.72
C SER A 69 21.86 -1.51 -15.10
N ARG A 70 21.33 -0.54 -14.33
CA ARG A 70 20.00 -0.69 -13.75
C ARG A 70 19.04 -1.01 -14.88
N PRO A 71 18.20 -2.04 -14.75
CA PRO A 71 17.28 -2.41 -15.81
C PRO A 71 16.43 -1.19 -16.19
N THR A 72 16.49 -0.81 -17.45
CA THR A 72 15.73 0.33 -17.99
C THR A 72 14.26 -0.02 -17.91
N PHE A 73 13.46 0.80 -17.24
CA PHE A 73 12.02 0.64 -17.17
C PHE A 73 11.39 0.96 -18.52
N HIS A 74 10.67 0.01 -19.10
CA HIS A 74 9.97 0.16 -20.36
C HIS A 74 8.45 0.14 -20.12
N CYS A 75 7.75 1.24 -20.41
CA CYS A 75 6.31 1.32 -20.24
C CYS A 75 5.60 0.63 -21.42
N THR A 76 4.78 -0.38 -21.14
CA THR A 76 3.92 -1.06 -22.12
C THR A 76 2.46 -0.61 -22.00
N LYS A 77 2.04 -0.15 -20.81
CA LYS A 77 0.70 0.36 -20.55
C LYS A 77 0.74 1.50 -19.54
N ALA A 78 -0.10 2.50 -19.75
CA ALA A 78 -0.26 3.61 -18.82
C ALA A 78 -1.74 3.83 -18.47
N LEU A 79 -2.01 4.15 -17.22
CA LEU A 79 -3.33 4.50 -16.70
C LEU A 79 -3.25 5.83 -15.93
N GLN A 80 -4.34 6.59 -15.94
CA GLN A 80 -4.48 7.81 -15.15
C GLN A 80 -5.44 7.56 -13.99
N ILE A 81 -4.95 7.62 -12.76
CA ILE A 81 -5.76 7.45 -11.54
C ILE A 81 -6.21 8.82 -11.05
N GLU A 82 -7.54 9.05 -10.94
CA GLU A 82 -8.10 10.32 -10.48
C GLU A 82 -8.58 10.22 -9.03
N ALA A 83 -7.62 10.04 -8.12
CA ALA A 83 -7.88 10.02 -6.68
C ALA A 83 -7.68 11.40 -6.06
N ARG A 84 -8.72 11.94 -5.41
CA ARG A 84 -8.67 13.28 -4.78
C ARG A 84 -7.78 13.33 -3.53
N GLY A 85 -7.53 12.18 -2.89
CA GLY A 85 -6.71 12.10 -1.69
C GLY A 85 -7.27 12.86 -0.49
N HIS A 86 -6.38 13.26 0.43
CA HIS A 86 -6.71 14.01 1.65
C HIS A 86 -5.77 15.22 1.80
N PRO A 87 -6.33 16.46 1.84
CA PRO A 87 -5.51 17.66 1.91
C PRO A 87 -4.77 17.80 3.24
N LEU A 88 -3.76 18.68 3.25
CA LEU A 88 -2.96 18.93 4.45
C LEU A 88 -3.79 19.56 5.57
N LEU A 89 -4.62 20.55 5.21
CA LEU A 89 -5.50 21.24 6.14
C LEU A 89 -6.94 20.76 5.88
N ALA A 90 -7.34 19.68 6.55
CA ALA A 90 -8.70 19.17 6.53
C ALA A 90 -8.99 18.43 7.82
N PHE A 91 -10.24 18.50 8.27
CA PHE A 91 -10.67 17.66 9.38
C PHE A 91 -10.63 16.18 9.00
N PRO A 92 -10.33 15.27 9.93
CA PRO A 92 -10.24 13.83 9.69
C PRO A 92 -11.64 13.20 9.56
N HIS A 93 -12.46 13.72 8.64
CA HIS A 93 -13.78 13.17 8.35
C HIS A 93 -13.67 11.83 7.61
N SER A 94 -14.68 10.99 7.83
CA SER A 94 -14.82 9.76 7.03
C SER A 94 -14.87 10.08 5.54
N PRO A 95 -14.16 9.31 4.69
CA PRO A 95 -14.12 9.57 3.26
C PRO A 95 -15.50 9.46 2.64
N ARG A 96 -15.77 10.33 1.65
CA ARG A 96 -16.97 10.23 0.83
C ARG A 96 -16.93 8.93 0.00
N ARG A 97 -18.10 8.40 -0.37
CA ARG A 97 -18.23 7.26 -1.30
C ARG A 97 -18.04 7.69 -2.77
N THR A 98 -17.07 8.55 -3.03
CA THR A 98 -16.85 9.00 -4.40
C THR A 98 -16.04 7.90 -5.12
N PRO A 99 -16.50 7.40 -6.25
CA PRO A 99 -15.73 6.48 -7.07
C PRO A 99 -14.39 7.10 -7.46
N ILE A 100 -13.36 6.27 -7.57
CA ILE A 100 -12.07 6.67 -8.11
C ILE A 100 -12.03 6.14 -9.55
N PRO A 101 -12.20 6.99 -10.56
CA PRO A 101 -12.07 6.57 -11.94
C PRO A 101 -10.60 6.40 -12.32
N ILE A 102 -10.34 5.43 -13.17
CA ILE A 102 -9.03 5.08 -13.70
C ILE A 102 -9.16 5.00 -15.21
N TYR A 103 -8.49 5.89 -15.90
CA TYR A 103 -8.58 6.06 -17.36
C TYR A 103 -7.44 5.36 -18.06
N ASN A 104 -7.69 4.81 -19.24
CA ASN A 104 -6.65 4.44 -20.17
C ASN A 104 -5.89 5.69 -20.63
N VAL A 105 -4.61 5.51 -20.94
CA VAL A 105 -3.77 6.57 -21.47
C VAL A 105 -3.12 6.10 -22.75
N ASP A 106 -3.30 6.87 -23.79
CA ASP A 106 -2.59 6.66 -25.04
C ASP A 106 -1.10 6.97 -24.85
N LEU A 107 -0.24 5.97 -25.04
CA LEU A 107 1.21 6.10 -24.84
C LEU A 107 1.87 7.06 -25.84
N SER A 108 1.27 7.28 -26.99
CA SER A 108 1.82 8.16 -28.04
C SER A 108 1.56 9.63 -27.74
N THR A 109 0.36 9.95 -27.24
CA THR A 109 -0.06 11.33 -26.96
C THR A 109 0.04 11.71 -25.48
N GLY A 110 0.08 10.72 -24.59
CA GLY A 110 0.01 10.92 -23.15
C GLY A 110 -1.35 11.37 -22.65
N ILE A 111 -2.40 11.33 -23.47
CA ILE A 111 -3.74 11.81 -23.11
C ILE A 111 -4.56 10.66 -22.51
N ALA A 112 -5.28 10.97 -21.43
CA ALA A 112 -6.25 10.05 -20.85
C ALA A 112 -7.48 9.96 -21.77
N THR A 113 -7.94 8.73 -22.04
CA THR A 113 -9.03 8.44 -22.96
C THR A 113 -10.28 7.96 -22.21
N ASP A 114 -10.68 6.72 -22.39
CA ASP A 114 -11.83 6.08 -21.78
C ASP A 114 -11.53 5.57 -20.37
N ILE A 115 -12.58 5.32 -19.59
CA ILE A 115 -12.45 4.74 -18.25
C ILE A 115 -12.16 3.24 -18.40
N ALA A 116 -11.01 2.79 -17.88
CA ALA A 116 -10.66 1.38 -17.83
C ALA A 116 -11.28 0.69 -16.60
N TYR A 117 -11.17 1.35 -15.45
CA TYR A 117 -11.62 0.81 -14.18
C TYR A 117 -12.26 1.88 -13.30
N GLN A 118 -13.07 1.43 -12.33
CA GLN A 118 -13.55 2.27 -11.24
C GLN A 118 -13.32 1.56 -9.90
N SER A 119 -12.79 2.28 -8.92
CA SER A 119 -12.75 1.79 -7.54
C SER A 119 -13.92 2.33 -6.75
N LEU A 120 -14.81 1.44 -6.34
CA LEU A 120 -16.02 1.75 -5.59
C LEU A 120 -15.85 1.41 -4.12
N ARG A 121 -16.43 2.22 -3.24
CA ARG A 121 -16.48 1.95 -1.81
C ARG A 121 -17.90 1.56 -1.41
N PRO A 122 -18.18 0.26 -1.18
CA PRO A 122 -19.53 -0.22 -0.89
C PRO A 122 -20.07 0.33 0.43
N VAL A 123 -19.20 0.41 1.47
CA VAL A 123 -19.58 0.90 2.81
C VAL A 123 -18.70 2.08 3.23
N ARG A 124 -19.31 3.18 3.67
CA ARG A 124 -18.62 4.43 3.99
C ARG A 124 -17.56 4.28 5.10
N GLY A 125 -17.82 3.50 6.13
CA GLY A 125 -16.96 3.38 7.32
C GLY A 125 -15.88 2.29 7.23
N SER A 126 -16.07 1.27 6.38
CA SER A 126 -15.20 0.09 6.35
C SER A 126 -13.82 0.33 5.74
N GLY A 127 -13.70 1.30 4.84
CA GLY A 127 -12.50 1.48 4.03
C GLY A 127 -12.36 0.47 2.88
N ASN A 128 -13.19 -0.58 2.86
CA ASN A 128 -13.20 -1.59 1.80
C ASN A 128 -13.52 -0.99 0.44
N SER A 129 -12.98 -1.56 -0.60
CA SER A 129 -13.21 -1.12 -1.97
C SER A 129 -13.29 -2.28 -2.94
N ASN A 130 -14.11 -2.12 -3.97
CA ASN A 130 -14.25 -3.02 -5.09
C ASN A 130 -13.67 -2.34 -6.32
N LEU A 131 -12.80 -3.01 -7.05
CA LEU A 131 -12.34 -2.59 -8.37
C LEU A 131 -13.22 -3.28 -9.40
N ILE A 132 -13.86 -2.51 -10.27
CA ILE A 132 -14.71 -2.99 -11.36
C ILE A 132 -14.17 -2.51 -12.69
N ARG A 133 -14.46 -3.21 -13.77
CA ARG A 133 -14.24 -2.73 -15.14
C ARG A 133 -15.27 -1.69 -15.52
N ALA A 134 -14.85 -0.72 -16.30
CA ALA A 134 -15.81 0.21 -16.89
C ALA A 134 -16.60 -0.50 -17.99
N GLY A 135 -17.91 -0.23 -18.04
CA GLY A 135 -18.81 -0.82 -19.04
C GLY A 135 -19.36 -2.20 -18.67
N ASP A 136 -18.94 -2.78 -17.55
CA ASP A 136 -19.55 -3.98 -17.03
C ASP A 136 -20.91 -3.66 -16.40
N SER A 137 -21.98 -4.17 -17.00
CA SER A 137 -23.37 -3.91 -16.58
C SER A 137 -23.71 -4.51 -15.21
N GLU A 138 -23.02 -5.58 -14.84
CA GLU A 138 -23.26 -6.28 -13.58
C GLU A 138 -22.50 -5.66 -12.41
N ASN A 139 -21.52 -4.78 -12.71
CA ASN A 139 -20.62 -4.20 -11.71
C ASN A 139 -19.88 -5.24 -10.85
N ASP A 140 -19.60 -6.40 -11.43
CA ASP A 140 -18.90 -7.47 -10.74
C ASP A 140 -17.47 -7.05 -10.40
N PRO A 141 -17.06 -7.21 -9.14
CA PRO A 141 -15.71 -6.83 -8.75
C PRO A 141 -14.69 -7.80 -9.33
N ILE A 142 -13.71 -7.27 -10.06
CA ILE A 142 -12.52 -8.01 -10.51
C ILE A 142 -11.46 -8.09 -9.41
N CYS A 143 -11.53 -7.20 -8.42
CA CYS A 143 -10.72 -7.26 -7.21
C CYS A 143 -11.46 -6.63 -6.04
N ARG A 144 -11.49 -7.34 -4.92
CA ARG A 144 -12.00 -6.84 -3.63
C ARG A 144 -10.84 -6.52 -2.71
N THR A 145 -10.88 -5.34 -2.07
CA THR A 145 -9.91 -4.97 -1.04
C THR A 145 -10.62 -4.86 0.30
N THR A 146 -10.22 -5.68 1.27
CA THR A 146 -10.77 -5.70 2.61
C THR A 146 -9.78 -5.14 3.62
N TYR A 147 -10.19 -4.10 4.36
CA TYR A 147 -9.42 -3.51 5.44
C TYR A 147 -9.93 -4.02 6.78
N ARG A 148 -9.09 -4.73 7.50
CA ARG A 148 -9.41 -5.27 8.82
C ARG A 148 -9.21 -4.20 9.89
N PHE A 149 -10.07 -4.19 10.90
CA PHE A 149 -9.95 -3.31 12.04
C PHE A 149 -8.81 -3.76 12.96
N GLY A 150 -8.05 -2.80 13.48
CA GLY A 150 -7.00 -3.00 14.47
C GLY A 150 -5.58 -2.68 13.95
N PRO A 151 -4.67 -2.35 14.89
CA PRO A 151 -3.29 -2.04 14.55
C PRO A 151 -2.58 -3.27 13.97
N GLY A 152 -1.76 -3.04 12.96
CA GLY A 152 -0.92 -4.09 12.38
C GLY A 152 -1.62 -5.09 11.46
N LYS A 153 -2.95 -5.02 11.29
CA LYS A 153 -3.66 -5.92 10.36
C LYS A 153 -3.50 -5.42 8.92
N PRO A 154 -2.83 -6.19 8.04
CA PRO A 154 -2.66 -5.81 6.64
C PRO A 154 -3.99 -5.90 5.89
N PRO A 155 -4.21 -5.05 4.87
CA PRO A 155 -5.33 -5.22 3.96
C PRO A 155 -5.17 -6.51 3.15
N LYS A 156 -6.30 -7.16 2.87
CA LYS A 156 -6.42 -8.32 1.99
C LYS A 156 -6.95 -7.91 0.64
N LEU A 157 -6.35 -8.43 -0.41
CA LEU A 157 -6.84 -8.33 -1.78
C LEU A 157 -7.26 -9.70 -2.25
N GLU A 158 -8.41 -9.76 -2.90
CA GLU A 158 -9.00 -10.94 -3.50
C GLU A 158 -9.22 -10.64 -4.98
N LEU A 159 -8.56 -11.39 -5.86
CA LEU A 159 -8.74 -11.29 -7.31
C LEU A 159 -9.91 -12.20 -7.70
N CYS A 160 -10.94 -11.62 -8.32
CA CYS A 160 -12.19 -12.28 -8.64
C CYS A 160 -12.34 -12.42 -10.16
N GLY A 161 -12.84 -13.56 -10.63
CA GLY A 161 -13.27 -13.73 -12.02
C GLY A 161 -12.23 -13.63 -13.12
N LEU A 162 -10.94 -13.46 -12.78
CA LEU A 162 -9.83 -13.34 -13.73
C LEU A 162 -9.19 -14.69 -14.07
N MET A 163 -9.35 -15.66 -13.20
CA MET A 163 -8.77 -17.00 -13.31
C MET A 163 -9.80 -18.08 -12.94
N ALA A 164 -9.43 -19.34 -13.15
CA ALA A 164 -10.23 -20.48 -12.72
C ALA A 164 -10.35 -20.61 -11.18
N TYR A 165 -9.52 -19.90 -10.44
CA TYR A 165 -9.53 -19.85 -8.97
C TYR A 165 -9.39 -18.42 -8.47
N GLU A 166 -10.00 -18.13 -7.33
CA GLU A 166 -9.84 -16.87 -6.63
C GLU A 166 -8.51 -16.87 -5.86
N GLU A 167 -7.74 -15.81 -6.01
CA GLU A 167 -6.48 -15.63 -5.27
C GLU A 167 -6.64 -14.54 -4.23
N GLU A 168 -6.37 -14.88 -2.97
CA GLU A 168 -6.34 -13.94 -1.85
C GLU A 168 -4.92 -13.76 -1.32
N PHE A 169 -4.50 -12.52 -1.12
CA PHE A 169 -3.18 -12.20 -0.55
C PHE A 169 -3.22 -10.94 0.32
N GLU A 170 -2.22 -10.79 1.18
CA GLU A 170 -2.10 -9.66 2.09
C GLU A 170 -1.00 -8.68 1.64
N VAL A 171 -1.27 -7.37 1.80
CA VAL A 171 -0.28 -6.30 1.55
C VAL A 171 0.32 -5.85 2.87
N VAL A 172 1.49 -6.40 3.20
CA VAL A 172 2.17 -6.25 4.49
C VAL A 172 3.21 -5.14 4.47
N ASN A 173 3.40 -4.46 5.60
CA ASN A 173 4.53 -3.53 5.74
C ASN A 173 5.84 -4.32 5.73
N LYS A 174 6.83 -3.88 4.94
CA LYS A 174 8.16 -4.54 4.92
C LYS A 174 8.87 -4.45 6.28
N GLY A 175 8.61 -3.42 7.05
CA GLY A 175 9.19 -3.20 8.38
C GLY A 175 8.52 -2.05 9.10
N PHE A 176 8.82 -1.90 10.37
CA PHE A 176 8.15 -0.95 11.27
C PHE A 176 8.37 0.51 10.86
N THR A 177 9.59 0.86 10.44
CA THR A 177 9.98 2.24 10.10
C THR A 177 9.80 2.58 8.62
N THR A 178 9.64 1.59 7.75
CA THR A 178 9.55 1.78 6.30
C THR A 178 8.11 1.93 5.83
N ARG A 179 7.91 2.73 4.78
CA ARG A 179 6.63 2.85 4.08
C ARG A 179 6.46 1.81 2.97
N ALA A 180 7.46 0.96 2.78
CA ALA A 180 7.42 -0.06 1.76
C ALA A 180 6.41 -1.17 2.11
N GLN A 181 5.67 -1.63 1.10
CA GLN A 181 4.69 -2.70 1.22
C GLN A 181 5.12 -3.89 0.38
N VAL A 182 4.95 -5.08 0.92
CA VAL A 182 5.30 -6.33 0.24
C VAL A 182 4.07 -7.20 0.16
N PHE A 183 3.89 -7.87 -0.96
CA PHE A 183 2.88 -8.90 -1.14
C PHE A 183 3.41 -10.01 -2.04
N ARG A 184 2.80 -11.18 -1.91
CA ARG A 184 3.17 -12.39 -2.66
C ARG A 184 1.93 -12.95 -3.32
N THR A 185 2.08 -13.30 -4.59
CA THR A 185 1.06 -13.93 -5.42
C THR A 185 1.72 -15.05 -6.22
N HIS A 186 0.94 -15.83 -6.95
CA HIS A 186 1.48 -16.83 -7.88
C HIS A 186 2.34 -16.17 -9.00
N LEU A 187 2.10 -14.89 -9.35
CA LEU A 187 2.90 -14.12 -10.33
C LEU A 187 4.28 -13.69 -9.77
N GLY A 188 4.50 -13.83 -8.45
CA GLY A 188 5.76 -13.51 -7.81
C GLY A 188 5.65 -12.75 -6.50
N THR A 189 6.80 -12.26 -6.05
CA THR A 189 6.90 -11.38 -4.86
C THR A 189 7.13 -9.95 -5.32
N PHE A 190 6.33 -9.03 -4.80
CA PHE A 190 6.34 -7.63 -5.22
C PHE A 190 6.50 -6.70 -4.02
N GLN A 191 7.14 -5.55 -4.27
CA GLN A 191 7.34 -4.53 -3.26
C GLN A 191 7.05 -3.13 -3.80
N TRP A 192 6.06 -2.44 -3.23
CA TRP A 192 5.92 -1.00 -3.40
C TRP A 192 6.91 -0.26 -2.51
N ARG A 193 7.61 0.74 -3.07
CA ARG A 193 8.49 1.67 -2.34
C ARG A 193 8.35 3.09 -2.87
N TYR A 194 8.79 4.04 -2.08
CA TYR A 194 8.99 5.41 -2.54
C TYR A 194 10.39 5.52 -3.14
N ALA A 195 10.47 6.17 -4.29
CA ALA A 195 11.72 6.38 -5.00
C ALA A 195 12.62 7.42 -4.30
N GLY A 196 13.91 7.25 -4.41
CA GLY A 196 14.90 8.22 -3.96
C GLY A 196 14.88 9.51 -4.80
N ARG A 197 15.69 10.49 -4.37
CA ARG A 197 15.74 11.81 -5.03
C ARG A 197 16.17 11.71 -6.51
N GLU A 198 17.23 10.95 -6.78
CA GLU A 198 17.78 10.80 -8.13
C GLU A 198 16.79 10.10 -9.07
N GLU A 199 16.13 9.05 -8.58
CA GLU A 199 15.14 8.30 -9.35
C GLU A 199 13.91 9.17 -9.66
N ARG A 200 13.46 10.01 -8.72
CA ARG A 200 12.39 10.98 -8.95
C ARG A 200 12.78 12.02 -9.99
N LYS A 201 13.99 12.57 -9.89
CA LYS A 201 14.52 13.56 -10.84
C LYS A 201 14.59 12.97 -12.25
N ALA A 202 15.09 11.75 -12.38
CA ALA A 202 15.18 11.05 -13.67
C ALA A 202 13.80 10.77 -14.29
N ALA A 203 12.75 10.61 -13.45
CA ALA A 203 11.36 10.41 -13.90
C ALA A 203 10.56 11.72 -14.04
N GLY A 204 11.14 12.89 -13.82
CA GLY A 204 10.43 14.17 -13.85
C GLY A 204 9.28 14.26 -12.81
N ALA A 205 9.42 13.58 -11.67
CA ALA A 205 8.36 13.40 -10.69
C ALA A 205 8.61 14.20 -9.40
N ASP A 206 7.58 14.90 -8.91
CA ASP A 206 7.57 15.47 -7.56
C ASP A 206 7.52 14.35 -6.51
N ASN A 207 6.72 13.33 -6.80
CA ASN A 207 6.61 12.12 -6.01
C ASN A 207 6.52 10.90 -6.94
N LEU A 208 7.26 9.84 -6.59
CA LEU A 208 7.34 8.62 -7.37
C LEU A 208 7.24 7.41 -6.44
N MET A 209 6.28 6.55 -6.71
CA MET A 209 6.22 5.21 -6.13
C MET A 209 6.60 4.20 -7.20
N VAL A 210 7.37 3.19 -6.82
CA VAL A 210 7.84 2.13 -7.71
C VAL A 210 7.42 0.78 -7.14
N LEU A 211 6.83 -0.04 -8.01
CA LEU A 211 6.60 -1.46 -7.74
C LEU A 211 7.75 -2.25 -8.34
N ASP A 212 8.51 -2.88 -7.49
CA ASP A 212 9.56 -3.79 -7.90
C ASP A 212 9.11 -5.24 -7.73
N ARG A 213 9.40 -6.10 -8.71
CA ARG A 213 9.41 -7.56 -8.54
C ARG A 213 10.72 -7.95 -7.87
N ILE A 214 10.60 -8.77 -6.84
CA ILE A 214 11.74 -9.26 -6.05
C ILE A 214 12.10 -10.66 -6.54
N VAL A 215 13.28 -10.80 -7.10
CA VAL A 215 13.83 -12.10 -7.55
C VAL A 215 15.05 -12.43 -6.71
N LYS A 216 15.06 -13.60 -6.10
CA LYS A 216 16.24 -14.11 -5.40
C LYS A 216 17.12 -14.87 -6.37
N VAL A 217 18.34 -14.41 -6.54
CA VAL A 217 19.33 -15.02 -7.41
C VAL A 217 20.36 -15.73 -6.52
N ALA A 218 20.58 -17.02 -6.75
CA ALA A 218 21.64 -17.75 -6.09
C ALA A 218 22.99 -17.35 -6.70
N LEU A 219 23.93 -16.97 -5.86
CA LEU A 219 25.31 -16.70 -6.24
C LEU A 219 26.19 -17.90 -5.90
N GLU A 220 27.35 -17.95 -6.52
CA GLU A 220 28.40 -18.94 -6.17
C GLU A 220 28.74 -18.81 -4.68
N GLY A 221 28.90 -19.96 -4.01
CA GLY A 221 29.16 -20.04 -2.56
C GLY A 221 27.90 -20.00 -1.69
N GLY A 222 26.71 -20.26 -2.25
CA GLY A 222 25.44 -20.38 -1.47
C GLY A 222 24.86 -19.09 -0.98
N LYS A 223 25.42 -17.94 -1.34
CA LYS A 223 24.85 -16.62 -1.05
C LYS A 223 23.65 -16.36 -1.96
N GLN A 224 22.64 -15.67 -1.43
CA GLN A 224 21.49 -15.21 -2.21
C GLN A 224 21.52 -13.69 -2.32
N GLU A 225 21.35 -13.19 -3.55
CA GLU A 225 21.18 -11.77 -3.82
C GLU A 225 19.73 -11.47 -4.19
N GLU A 226 19.18 -10.38 -3.65
CA GLU A 226 17.84 -9.91 -3.96
C GLU A 226 17.93 -8.90 -5.11
N LYS A 227 17.54 -9.33 -6.32
CA LYS A 227 17.45 -8.48 -7.49
C LYS A 227 16.06 -7.85 -7.56
N ARG A 228 16.01 -6.54 -7.84
CA ARG A 228 14.78 -5.78 -7.98
C ARG A 228 14.59 -5.37 -9.43
N ILE A 229 13.43 -5.72 -9.97
CA ILE A 229 13.04 -5.41 -11.35
C ILE A 229 11.81 -4.49 -11.27
N PRO A 230 11.90 -3.24 -11.76
CA PRO A 230 10.76 -2.32 -11.71
C PRO A 230 9.67 -2.76 -12.69
N VAL A 231 8.48 -2.99 -12.16
CA VAL A 231 7.27 -3.43 -12.89
C VAL A 231 6.32 -2.28 -13.14
N ALA A 232 6.14 -1.40 -12.14
CA ALA A 232 5.25 -0.25 -12.30
C ALA A 232 5.80 0.98 -11.59
N ARG A 233 5.34 2.16 -12.05
CA ARG A 233 5.67 3.47 -11.48
C ARG A 233 4.42 4.32 -11.39
N LEU A 234 4.11 4.86 -10.22
CA LEU A 234 3.12 5.93 -10.10
C LEU A 234 3.86 7.27 -10.06
N VAL A 235 3.74 8.01 -11.14
CA VAL A 235 4.33 9.34 -11.33
C VAL A 235 3.32 10.40 -10.91
N ARG A 236 3.74 11.33 -10.05
CA ARG A 236 2.95 12.49 -9.63
C ARG A 236 3.79 13.75 -9.81
N ASN A 237 3.38 14.62 -10.69
CA ASN A 237 3.93 15.95 -10.92
C ASN A 237 2.79 16.93 -11.24
N ALA A 238 3.07 18.14 -11.64
CA ALA A 238 2.05 19.15 -11.93
C ALA A 238 1.12 18.76 -13.08
N GLU A 239 1.60 17.99 -14.06
CA GLU A 239 0.88 17.63 -15.29
C GLU A 239 -0.06 16.43 -15.10
N VAL A 240 0.41 15.39 -14.37
CA VAL A 240 -0.29 14.10 -14.28
C VAL A 240 -0.92 13.83 -12.92
N ARG A 241 -0.79 14.74 -11.97
CA ARG A 241 -1.50 14.65 -10.68
C ARG A 241 -2.99 14.82 -10.89
N SER A 242 -3.80 14.12 -10.09
CA SER A 242 -5.26 14.26 -10.11
C SER A 242 -5.68 15.72 -10.02
N LYS A 243 -6.66 16.10 -10.84
CA LYS A 243 -7.19 17.46 -10.89
C LYS A 243 -7.59 17.96 -9.50
N GLU A 244 -7.45 19.27 -9.27
CA GLU A 244 -7.80 19.95 -8.01
C GLU A 244 -6.98 19.49 -6.78
N THR A 245 -5.90 18.72 -6.96
CA THR A 245 -5.04 18.29 -5.85
C THR A 245 -3.72 19.07 -5.82
N LYS A 246 -3.12 19.19 -4.62
CA LYS A 246 -1.84 19.85 -4.40
C LYS A 246 -0.73 18.82 -4.17
N ILE A 247 0.52 19.24 -4.33
CA ILE A 247 1.69 18.40 -4.02
C ILE A 247 1.66 17.86 -2.58
N THR A 248 1.06 18.62 -1.66
CA THR A 248 0.92 18.26 -0.25
C THR A 248 -0.27 17.34 0.05
N THR A 249 -1.14 17.04 -0.94
CA THR A 249 -2.30 16.15 -0.76
C THR A 249 -1.82 14.71 -0.63
N ALA A 250 -2.20 14.03 0.46
CA ALA A 250 -1.87 12.62 0.67
C ALA A 250 -2.83 11.72 -0.10
N GLY A 251 -2.31 10.69 -0.77
CA GLY A 251 -3.12 9.71 -1.52
C GLY A 251 -3.79 10.28 -2.77
N ASN A 252 -3.27 11.37 -3.32
CA ASN A 252 -3.70 11.87 -4.63
C ASN A 252 -3.25 10.89 -5.73
N GLY A 253 -4.01 10.83 -6.80
CA GLY A 253 -3.69 10.01 -7.97
C GLY A 253 -2.57 10.59 -8.83
N GLY A 254 -2.34 9.97 -9.97
CA GLY A 254 -1.31 10.32 -10.93
C GLY A 254 -1.26 9.34 -12.08
N ARG A 255 -0.18 9.38 -12.84
CA ARG A 255 0.07 8.48 -13.96
C ARG A 255 0.69 7.17 -13.48
N LEU A 256 -0.04 6.08 -13.62
CA LEU A 256 0.43 4.73 -13.35
C LEU A 256 0.96 4.11 -14.64
N MET A 257 2.26 3.92 -14.72
CA MET A 257 2.96 3.32 -15.85
C MET A 257 3.36 1.89 -15.51
N MET A 258 3.15 0.95 -16.43
CA MET A 258 3.40 -0.48 -16.20
C MET A 258 4.25 -1.08 -17.32
N ASN A 259 5.08 -2.07 -16.95
CA ASN A 259 5.78 -2.94 -17.87
C ASN A 259 5.21 -4.36 -17.70
N LEU A 260 4.37 -4.78 -18.62
CA LEU A 260 3.66 -6.07 -18.56
C LEU A 260 4.29 -7.15 -19.45
N ARG A 261 5.37 -6.85 -20.17
CA ARG A 261 6.00 -7.74 -21.18
C ARG A 261 6.27 -9.16 -20.64
N GLU A 262 6.67 -9.26 -19.38
CA GLU A 262 7.04 -10.54 -18.79
C GLU A 262 5.84 -11.50 -18.68
N TRP A 263 4.61 -10.97 -18.64
CA TRP A 263 3.35 -11.71 -18.49
C TRP A 263 2.56 -11.85 -19.80
N GLU A 264 2.99 -11.23 -20.91
CA GLU A 264 2.28 -11.30 -22.20
C GLU A 264 2.30 -12.71 -22.83
N GLY A 265 3.26 -13.57 -22.45
CA GLY A 265 3.41 -14.93 -22.97
C GLY A 265 2.37 -15.93 -22.46
N THR A 266 1.71 -15.65 -21.34
CA THR A 266 0.72 -16.54 -20.72
C THR A 266 -0.66 -15.91 -20.81
N LYS A 267 -1.64 -16.69 -21.24
CA LYS A 267 -3.03 -16.21 -21.37
C LYS A 267 -3.60 -15.82 -20.00
N GLY A 268 -3.97 -14.55 -19.86
CA GLY A 268 -4.59 -14.03 -18.66
C GLY A 268 -3.61 -13.41 -17.65
N ASP A 269 -2.32 -13.78 -17.64
CA ASP A 269 -1.37 -13.28 -16.64
C ASP A 269 -1.11 -11.78 -16.75
N ALA A 270 -1.01 -11.25 -17.99
CA ALA A 270 -0.83 -9.81 -18.20
C ALA A 270 -2.00 -8.99 -17.66
N GLU A 271 -3.23 -9.47 -17.87
CA GLU A 271 -4.43 -8.83 -17.38
C GLU A 271 -4.52 -8.90 -15.85
N GLN A 272 -4.22 -10.07 -15.29
CA GLN A 272 -4.19 -10.25 -13.85
C GLN A 272 -3.10 -9.38 -13.20
N MET A 273 -1.93 -9.30 -13.81
CA MET A 273 -0.85 -8.43 -13.33
C MET A 273 -1.25 -6.95 -13.39
N GLU A 274 -1.96 -6.53 -14.43
CA GLU A 274 -2.51 -5.17 -14.51
C GLU A 274 -3.45 -4.87 -13.35
N VAL A 275 -4.45 -5.74 -13.12
CA VAL A 275 -5.40 -5.59 -12.01
C VAL A 275 -4.68 -5.59 -10.66
N LEU A 276 -3.68 -6.46 -10.48
CA LEU A 276 -2.84 -6.54 -9.30
C LEU A 276 -2.10 -5.21 -9.04
N VAL A 277 -1.48 -4.64 -10.08
CA VAL A 277 -0.78 -3.34 -9.98
C VAL A 277 -1.75 -2.23 -9.61
N VAL A 278 -2.91 -2.15 -10.27
CA VAL A 278 -3.93 -1.13 -10.00
C VAL A 278 -4.45 -1.25 -8.58
N ALA A 279 -4.90 -2.43 -8.16
CA ALA A 279 -5.47 -2.66 -6.83
C ALA A 279 -4.45 -2.37 -5.72
N SER A 280 -3.23 -2.88 -5.84
CA SER A 280 -2.16 -2.63 -4.86
C SER A 280 -1.72 -1.15 -4.83
N CYS A 281 -1.74 -0.44 -5.95
CA CYS A 281 -1.50 1.00 -6.00
C CYS A 281 -2.58 1.76 -5.21
N LEU A 282 -3.86 1.42 -5.37
CA LEU A 282 -4.96 2.03 -4.60
C LEU A 282 -4.80 1.80 -3.09
N VAL A 283 -4.29 0.63 -2.67
CA VAL A 283 -3.93 0.37 -1.27
C VAL A 283 -2.85 1.33 -0.79
N MET A 284 -1.82 1.58 -1.61
CA MET A 284 -0.76 2.55 -1.26
C MET A 284 -1.33 3.96 -1.08
N LEU A 285 -2.18 4.42 -2.01
CA LEU A 285 -2.83 5.73 -1.91
C LEU A 285 -3.69 5.85 -0.64
N LYS A 286 -4.47 4.81 -0.33
CA LYS A 286 -5.26 4.78 0.90
C LYS A 286 -4.39 4.82 2.15
N LYS A 287 -3.28 4.08 2.20
CA LYS A 287 -2.34 4.13 3.34
C LYS A 287 -1.71 5.51 3.53
N GLU A 288 -1.47 6.27 2.46
CA GLU A 288 -1.05 7.68 2.58
C GLU A 288 -2.13 8.54 3.25
N VAL A 289 -3.39 8.39 2.83
CA VAL A 289 -4.55 9.09 3.41
C VAL A 289 -4.70 8.75 4.90
N ASP A 290 -4.68 7.45 5.24
CA ASP A 290 -4.89 6.98 6.61
C ASP A 290 -3.78 7.49 7.53
N ARG A 291 -2.53 7.49 7.08
CA ARG A 291 -1.40 8.07 7.82
C ARG A 291 -1.58 9.57 8.05
N ARG A 292 -1.99 10.32 7.02
CA ARG A 292 -2.25 11.75 7.16
C ARG A 292 -3.31 12.02 8.20
N ARG A 293 -4.43 11.28 8.16
CA ARG A 293 -5.52 11.40 9.13
C ARG A 293 -5.08 11.08 10.55
N MET A 294 -4.29 10.04 10.71
CA MET A 294 -3.72 9.67 12.01
C MET A 294 -2.85 10.81 12.57
N HIS A 295 -1.97 11.39 11.76
CA HIS A 295 -1.14 12.52 12.21
C HIS A 295 -1.98 13.74 12.57
N GLN A 296 -3.03 14.04 11.82
CA GLN A 296 -3.95 15.13 12.12
C GLN A 296 -4.73 14.88 13.42
N ALA A 297 -5.21 13.65 13.63
CA ALA A 297 -5.89 13.28 14.87
C ALA A 297 -4.96 13.43 16.08
N ILE A 298 -3.72 12.94 16.00
CA ILE A 298 -2.71 13.10 17.04
C ILE A 298 -2.45 14.58 17.32
N ALA A 299 -2.26 15.41 16.30
CA ALA A 299 -2.00 16.84 16.45
C ALA A 299 -3.16 17.58 17.14
N MET A 300 -4.42 17.14 16.92
CA MET A 300 -5.60 17.74 17.56
C MET A 300 -5.81 17.26 19.00
N THR A 301 -5.32 16.08 19.34
CA THR A 301 -5.46 15.50 20.70
C THR A 301 -4.27 15.82 21.59
N SER A 302 -3.14 16.26 21.04
CA SER A 302 -2.00 16.71 21.84
C SER A 302 -2.40 17.99 22.58
N PRO A 303 -2.34 18.02 23.93
CA PRO A 303 -2.55 19.25 24.66
C PRO A 303 -1.51 20.27 24.21
N CYS A 304 -1.97 21.41 23.71
CA CYS A 304 -1.09 22.54 23.45
C CYS A 304 -0.49 22.96 24.79
N TYR A 305 0.75 22.59 25.05
CA TYR A 305 1.57 23.27 26.06
C TYR A 305 1.92 24.66 25.53
N PHE A 306 0.91 25.54 25.49
CA PHE A 306 1.12 26.98 25.50
C PHE A 306 1.07 27.40 26.96
N ALA A 307 2.20 27.33 27.61
CA ALA A 307 2.49 28.07 28.84
C ALA A 307 3.42 29.21 28.48
#